data_6842c91590debe06862760d9195fbfe1
#
_entry.id   6842c91590debe06862760d9195fbfe1
#
_cell.length_a   1.000
_cell.length_b   1.000
_cell.length_c   1.000
_cell.angle_alpha   90.00
_cell.angle_beta   90.00
_cell.angle_gamma   90.00
#
_symmetry.space_group_name_H-M   'P 1'
#
loop_
_entity.id
_entity.type
_entity.pdbx_description
1 polymer ?
#
loop_
_entity_poly.entity_id
_entity_poly.type
_entity_poly.pdbx_seq_one_letter_code
_entity_poly.pdbx_strand_id
1 'polypeptide(L)'
;MNGKDKISVIIPCYNVQKYIMRCFDSIYSQTYGFENLEVILIDDLSTDNTWSILESLQRQYPENVISLKIQKKGKCGGARNLGMDICTGKYITFVDADDYVHPDMLRVLYDRMTEDDYDVAQCGVSCFKADKPNVLEVNDFEIQRLDLDNVDNRKNLIIGLTGFTNVTAWAKLYSTKFIIEHNLRFIEDVYYEDTHFSMLCVLLAKKYCKVQSTLYYYFENTEGIIRSEISNAKIRDAKIIMDHIRQAIQSRKAELGNVIEQCYCEIQTFLLWHQYIEPYSRIETFMNRELDICKEEFLKSEPDIFNNPYVKFFSDD
;
A
#
# COMPACT_ATOMS: atom_id res chain seq x y z
N MET A 1 34.75 0.41 -4.65
CA MET A 1 33.50 1.06 -5.03
C MET A 1 32.42 0.41 -4.18
N ASN A 2 31.81 1.12 -3.24
CA ASN A 2 30.66 0.57 -2.52
C ASN A 2 29.53 0.50 -3.55
N GLY A 3 29.08 -0.73 -3.89
CA GLY A 3 27.90 -0.93 -4.73
C GLY A 3 26.68 -0.28 -4.11
N LYS A 4 25.69 0.06 -4.92
CA LYS A 4 24.37 0.51 -4.41
C LYS A 4 23.73 -0.61 -3.59
N ASP A 5 22.94 -0.23 -2.58
CA ASP A 5 22.15 -1.20 -1.81
C ASP A 5 21.11 -1.89 -2.73
N LYS A 6 20.86 -3.16 -2.50
CA LYS A 6 19.84 -3.91 -3.25
C LYS A 6 18.44 -3.47 -2.86
N ILE A 7 17.54 -3.31 -3.85
CA ILE A 7 16.11 -3.08 -3.67
C ILE A 7 15.34 -4.31 -4.15
N SER A 8 14.49 -4.88 -3.30
CA SER A 8 13.56 -5.95 -3.68
C SER A 8 12.25 -5.33 -4.15
N VAL A 9 11.88 -5.62 -5.39
CA VAL A 9 10.62 -5.20 -6.04
C VAL A 9 9.68 -6.40 -6.04
N ILE A 10 8.64 -6.38 -5.20
CA ILE A 10 7.69 -7.48 -5.02
C ILE A 10 6.43 -7.18 -5.84
N ILE A 11 6.08 -8.09 -6.75
CA ILE A 11 4.98 -7.95 -7.71
C ILE A 11 4.01 -9.13 -7.56
N PRO A 12 2.84 -8.93 -6.90
CA PRO A 12 1.79 -9.94 -6.88
C PRO A 12 1.14 -10.06 -8.26
N CYS A 13 0.98 -11.28 -8.77
CA CYS A 13 0.48 -11.55 -10.11
C CYS A 13 -0.72 -12.50 -10.05
N TYR A 14 -1.86 -12.11 -10.61
CA TYR A 14 -3.02 -12.97 -10.80
C TYR A 14 -3.79 -12.57 -12.07
N ASN A 15 -3.74 -13.42 -13.11
CA ASN A 15 -4.40 -13.19 -14.40
C ASN A 15 -4.01 -11.84 -15.04
N VAL A 16 -2.73 -11.57 -15.11
CA VAL A 16 -2.15 -10.28 -15.59
C VAL A 16 -1.35 -10.43 -16.88
N GLN A 17 -1.59 -11.48 -17.67
CA GLN A 17 -0.88 -11.74 -18.92
C GLN A 17 -0.83 -10.53 -19.88
N LYS A 18 -1.87 -9.66 -19.85
CA LYS A 18 -1.97 -8.46 -20.70
C LYS A 18 -1.06 -7.32 -20.25
N TYR A 19 -0.68 -7.28 -18.97
CA TYR A 19 -0.10 -6.09 -18.33
C TYR A 19 1.32 -6.32 -17.83
N ILE A 20 1.64 -7.54 -17.38
CA ILE A 20 2.89 -7.86 -16.67
C ILE A 20 4.16 -7.46 -17.43
N MET A 21 4.18 -7.55 -18.76
CA MET A 21 5.35 -7.14 -19.53
C MET A 21 5.58 -5.63 -19.45
N ARG A 22 4.52 -4.81 -19.54
CA ARG A 22 4.61 -3.35 -19.35
C ARG A 22 5.12 -2.99 -17.96
N CYS A 23 4.60 -3.64 -16.94
CA CYS A 23 5.06 -3.48 -15.56
C CYS A 23 6.55 -3.82 -15.45
N PHE A 24 6.94 -5.00 -15.92
CA PHE A 24 8.34 -5.45 -15.87
C PHE A 24 9.29 -4.53 -16.64
N ASP A 25 8.93 -4.08 -17.84
CA ASP A 25 9.75 -3.16 -18.65
C ASP A 25 10.00 -1.84 -17.92
N SER A 26 9.02 -1.35 -17.15
CA SER A 26 9.18 -0.14 -16.33
C SER A 26 10.16 -0.33 -15.16
N ILE A 27 10.24 -1.55 -14.60
CA ILE A 27 11.22 -1.91 -13.57
C ILE A 27 12.60 -2.15 -14.20
N TYR A 28 12.65 -2.82 -15.34
CA TYR A 28 13.91 -3.07 -16.09
C TYR A 28 14.61 -1.75 -16.47
N SER A 29 13.84 -0.74 -16.85
CA SER A 29 14.34 0.57 -17.30
C SER A 29 14.66 1.56 -16.18
N GLN A 30 14.66 1.13 -14.90
CA GLN A 30 14.95 2.04 -13.78
C GLN A 30 16.36 2.60 -13.83
N THR A 31 16.48 3.93 -13.69
CA THR A 31 17.79 4.63 -13.65
C THR A 31 18.60 4.30 -12.39
N TYR A 32 17.99 3.64 -11.41
CA TYR A 32 18.70 3.05 -10.29
C TYR A 32 19.69 1.97 -10.72
N GLY A 33 19.42 1.29 -11.84
CA GLY A 33 20.20 0.18 -12.41
C GLY A 33 19.60 -1.16 -12.07
N PHE A 34 19.21 -1.92 -13.12
CA PHE A 34 18.55 -3.22 -12.97
C PHE A 34 19.43 -4.24 -12.21
N GLU A 35 20.75 -4.14 -12.34
CA GLU A 35 21.73 -4.97 -11.63
C GLU A 35 21.67 -4.83 -10.10
N ASN A 36 21.06 -3.74 -9.59
CA ASN A 36 20.89 -3.52 -8.16
C ASN A 36 19.47 -3.91 -7.68
N LEU A 37 18.65 -4.48 -8.57
CA LEU A 37 17.27 -4.88 -8.26
C LEU A 37 17.16 -6.40 -8.11
N GLU A 38 16.31 -6.82 -7.19
CA GLU A 38 15.79 -8.17 -7.05
C GLU A 38 14.28 -8.11 -7.31
N VAL A 39 13.84 -8.62 -8.47
CA VAL A 39 12.44 -8.59 -8.87
C VAL A 39 11.79 -9.92 -8.52
N ILE A 40 10.83 -9.88 -7.59
CA ILE A 40 10.16 -11.06 -7.04
C ILE A 40 8.72 -11.08 -7.57
N LEU A 41 8.46 -11.99 -8.52
CA LEU A 41 7.18 -12.17 -9.18
C LEU A 41 6.43 -13.34 -8.53
N ILE A 42 5.28 -13.07 -7.90
CA ILE A 42 4.51 -14.10 -7.18
C ILE A 42 3.19 -14.37 -7.88
N ASP A 43 3.05 -15.56 -8.47
CA ASP A 43 1.82 -16.01 -9.11
C ASP A 43 0.81 -16.55 -8.09
N ASP A 44 -0.32 -15.87 -7.92
CA ASP A 44 -1.44 -16.27 -7.04
C ASP A 44 -2.41 -17.24 -7.75
N LEU A 45 -1.87 -18.32 -8.34
CA LEU A 45 -2.61 -19.37 -9.05
C LEU A 45 -3.39 -18.83 -10.27
N SER A 46 -2.69 -18.11 -11.15
CA SER A 46 -3.25 -17.63 -12.41
C SER A 46 -3.76 -18.78 -13.28
N THR A 47 -4.82 -18.51 -14.03
CA THR A 47 -5.49 -19.44 -14.95
C THR A 47 -5.24 -19.10 -16.43
N ASP A 48 -4.60 -17.94 -16.67
CA ASP A 48 -4.17 -17.48 -17.99
C ASP A 48 -2.67 -17.78 -18.22
N ASN A 49 -2.04 -17.13 -19.22
CA ASN A 49 -0.62 -17.34 -19.52
C ASN A 49 0.35 -16.61 -18.60
N THR A 50 -0.12 -15.97 -17.52
CA THR A 50 0.72 -15.20 -16.58
C THR A 50 1.92 -16.03 -16.14
N TRP A 51 1.72 -17.23 -15.58
CA TRP A 51 2.81 -18.07 -15.08
C TRP A 51 3.90 -18.34 -16.13
N SER A 52 3.53 -18.68 -17.36
CA SER A 52 4.49 -18.93 -18.44
C SER A 52 5.36 -17.71 -18.76
N ILE A 53 4.78 -16.49 -18.64
CA ILE A 53 5.52 -15.24 -18.82
C ILE A 53 6.51 -15.05 -17.67
N LEU A 54 6.10 -15.24 -16.41
CA LEU A 54 6.97 -15.11 -15.25
C LEU A 54 8.16 -16.07 -15.30
N GLU A 55 7.94 -17.35 -15.66
CA GLU A 55 9.02 -18.31 -15.86
C GLU A 55 9.98 -17.90 -16.97
N SER A 56 9.47 -17.30 -18.05
CA SER A 56 10.33 -16.78 -19.14
C SER A 56 11.20 -15.64 -18.66
N LEU A 57 10.67 -14.71 -17.88
CA LEU A 57 11.44 -13.60 -17.31
C LEU A 57 12.54 -14.10 -16.38
N GLN A 58 12.25 -15.06 -15.51
CA GLN A 58 13.28 -15.66 -14.65
C GLN A 58 14.39 -16.36 -15.45
N ARG A 59 14.03 -17.08 -16.52
CA ARG A 59 15.04 -17.72 -17.40
C ARG A 59 15.90 -16.68 -18.13
N GLN A 60 15.34 -15.53 -18.50
CA GLN A 60 16.05 -14.46 -19.18
C GLN A 60 16.95 -13.67 -18.24
N TYR A 61 16.56 -13.48 -16.99
CA TYR A 61 17.25 -12.66 -15.99
C TYR A 61 17.47 -13.42 -14.67
N PRO A 62 18.19 -14.56 -14.67
CA PRO A 62 18.26 -15.47 -13.52
C PRO A 62 18.92 -14.88 -12.28
N GLU A 63 19.76 -13.83 -12.44
CA GLU A 63 20.43 -13.16 -11.32
C GLU A 63 19.57 -12.11 -10.63
N ASN A 64 18.51 -11.63 -11.32
CA ASN A 64 17.70 -10.50 -10.84
C ASN A 64 16.23 -10.85 -10.64
N VAL A 65 15.72 -11.92 -11.27
CA VAL A 65 14.31 -12.25 -11.26
C VAL A 65 14.08 -13.59 -10.58
N ILE A 66 13.20 -13.59 -9.59
CA ILE A 66 12.68 -14.78 -8.91
C ILE A 66 11.19 -14.88 -9.19
N SER A 67 10.74 -15.99 -9.77
CA SER A 67 9.33 -16.27 -10.01
C SER A 67 8.88 -17.44 -9.15
N LEU A 68 7.85 -17.22 -8.34
CA LEU A 68 7.27 -18.26 -7.49
C LEU A 68 5.77 -18.36 -7.72
N LYS A 69 5.25 -19.58 -7.62
CA LYS A 69 3.83 -19.87 -7.64
C LYS A 69 3.38 -20.31 -6.25
N ILE A 70 2.38 -19.63 -5.70
CA ILE A 70 1.84 -20.03 -4.39
C ILE A 70 1.08 -21.34 -4.49
N GLN A 71 1.02 -22.08 -3.38
CA GLN A 71 0.31 -23.37 -3.34
C GLN A 71 -1.16 -23.23 -2.94
N LYS A 72 -1.52 -22.18 -2.22
CA LYS A 72 -2.86 -21.86 -1.76
C LYS A 72 -3.14 -20.39 -2.05
N LYS A 73 -4.30 -20.08 -2.62
CA LYS A 73 -4.69 -18.70 -2.93
C LYS A 73 -4.64 -17.83 -1.69
N GLY A 74 -3.90 -16.71 -1.79
CA GLY A 74 -3.67 -15.79 -0.67
C GLY A 74 -4.02 -14.34 -1.00
N LYS A 75 -4.54 -14.09 -2.20
CA LYS A 75 -4.72 -12.76 -2.79
C LYS A 75 -3.42 -11.95 -2.75
N CYS A 76 -3.50 -10.63 -2.94
CA CYS A 76 -2.31 -9.77 -2.95
C CYS A 76 -1.54 -9.83 -1.62
N GLY A 77 -2.24 -9.92 -0.48
CA GLY A 77 -1.61 -9.99 0.84
C GLY A 77 -0.70 -11.21 1.02
N GLY A 78 -1.19 -12.40 0.66
CA GLY A 78 -0.40 -13.63 0.73
C GLY A 78 0.80 -13.60 -0.23
N ALA A 79 0.61 -13.09 -1.45
CA ALA A 79 1.69 -12.96 -2.41
C ALA A 79 2.77 -11.97 -1.93
N ARG A 80 2.37 -10.80 -1.41
CA ARG A 80 3.34 -9.83 -0.84
C ARG A 80 4.08 -10.38 0.37
N ASN A 81 3.39 -11.11 1.25
CA ASN A 81 4.03 -11.77 2.40
C ASN A 81 5.10 -12.77 1.96
N LEU A 82 4.79 -13.65 1.00
CA LEU A 82 5.76 -14.59 0.46
C LEU A 82 6.96 -13.86 -0.16
N GLY A 83 6.72 -12.77 -0.89
CA GLY A 83 7.79 -11.95 -1.43
C GLY A 83 8.67 -11.35 -0.33
N MET A 84 8.09 -10.86 0.77
CA MET A 84 8.84 -10.35 1.92
C MET A 84 9.63 -11.45 2.65
N ASP A 85 9.17 -12.70 2.66
CA ASP A 85 9.86 -13.81 3.31
C ASP A 85 11.15 -14.21 2.61
N ILE A 86 11.24 -13.97 1.30
CA ILE A 86 12.39 -14.38 0.48
C ILE A 86 13.26 -13.22 0.02
N CYS A 87 12.82 -11.97 0.19
CA CYS A 87 13.55 -10.80 -0.25
C CYS A 87 14.90 -10.65 0.46
N THR A 88 15.92 -10.19 -0.26
CA THR A 88 17.28 -9.98 0.27
C THR A 88 17.70 -8.51 0.22
N GLY A 89 16.88 -7.64 -0.37
CA GLY A 89 17.15 -6.22 -0.49
C GLY A 89 17.13 -5.49 0.85
N LYS A 90 17.97 -4.48 0.97
CA LYS A 90 17.97 -3.55 2.11
C LYS A 90 16.68 -2.72 2.16
N TYR A 91 16.05 -2.53 1.01
CA TYR A 91 14.78 -1.86 0.85
C TYR A 91 13.79 -2.73 0.08
N ILE A 92 12.50 -2.54 0.35
CA ILE A 92 11.40 -3.25 -0.30
C ILE A 92 10.46 -2.21 -0.94
N THR A 93 10.01 -2.49 -2.15
CA THR A 93 8.88 -1.79 -2.79
C THR A 93 7.89 -2.81 -3.33
N PHE A 94 6.62 -2.43 -3.35
CA PHE A 94 5.55 -3.20 -3.98
C PHE A 94 5.11 -2.48 -5.25
N VAL A 95 4.84 -3.24 -6.31
CA VAL A 95 4.28 -2.73 -7.56
C VAL A 95 3.18 -3.68 -8.00
N ASP A 96 2.01 -3.16 -8.31
CA ASP A 96 0.93 -3.98 -8.85
C ASP A 96 1.18 -4.32 -10.32
N ALA A 97 0.89 -5.54 -10.72
CA ALA A 97 1.31 -6.09 -12.02
C ALA A 97 0.61 -5.47 -13.24
N ASP A 98 -0.49 -4.74 -13.03
CA ASP A 98 -1.18 -3.96 -14.06
C ASP A 98 -0.77 -2.49 -14.12
N ASP A 99 0.10 -2.05 -13.20
CA ASP A 99 0.65 -0.69 -13.14
C ASP A 99 2.01 -0.57 -13.83
N TYR A 100 2.60 0.61 -13.82
CA TYR A 100 4.00 0.83 -14.17
C TYR A 100 4.56 2.08 -13.45
N VAL A 101 5.87 2.24 -13.48
CA VAL A 101 6.56 3.26 -12.71
C VAL A 101 7.45 4.15 -13.57
N HIS A 102 7.65 5.39 -13.13
CA HIS A 102 8.58 6.32 -13.79
C HIS A 102 10.01 5.77 -13.73
N PRO A 103 10.84 5.94 -14.79
CA PRO A 103 12.22 5.44 -14.79
C PRO A 103 13.08 5.88 -13.60
N ASP A 104 12.77 7.02 -13.00
CA ASP A 104 13.51 7.55 -11.85
C ASP A 104 12.93 7.18 -10.49
N MET A 105 11.81 6.44 -10.41
CA MET A 105 11.12 6.22 -9.13
C MET A 105 12.04 5.62 -8.07
N LEU A 106 12.70 4.51 -8.39
CA LEU A 106 13.53 3.81 -7.40
C LEU A 106 14.76 4.63 -7.02
N ARG A 107 15.39 5.32 -7.98
CA ARG A 107 16.52 6.20 -7.69
C ARG A 107 16.11 7.33 -6.74
N VAL A 108 15.01 8.02 -7.04
CA VAL A 108 14.55 9.16 -6.24
C VAL A 108 14.16 8.72 -4.84
N LEU A 109 13.39 7.62 -4.70
CA LEU A 109 13.01 7.11 -3.38
C LEU A 109 14.24 6.62 -2.59
N TYR A 110 15.19 5.94 -3.24
CA TYR A 110 16.42 5.48 -2.62
C TYR A 110 17.27 6.64 -2.09
N ASP A 111 17.45 7.68 -2.92
CA ASP A 111 18.21 8.88 -2.51
C ASP A 111 17.58 9.50 -1.25
N ARG A 112 16.25 9.49 -1.13
CA ARG A 112 15.56 9.97 0.08
C ARG A 112 15.77 9.04 1.27
N MET A 113 15.60 7.72 1.08
CA MET A 113 15.80 6.74 2.16
C MET A 113 17.19 6.84 2.81
N THR A 114 18.20 7.18 2.01
CA THR A 114 19.59 7.25 2.47
C THR A 114 20.02 8.60 3.04
N GLU A 115 19.20 9.66 2.89
CA GLU A 115 19.53 11.00 3.43
C GLU A 115 19.49 11.04 4.96
N ASP A 116 18.55 10.32 5.59
CA ASP A 116 18.33 10.41 7.04
C ASP A 116 17.71 9.14 7.63
N ASP A 117 18.08 7.97 7.11
CA ASP A 117 17.59 6.65 7.58
C ASP A 117 16.06 6.62 7.75
N TYR A 118 15.33 7.00 6.69
CA TYR A 118 13.87 6.96 6.70
C TYR A 118 13.34 5.53 6.76
N ASP A 119 12.24 5.32 7.49
CA ASP A 119 11.53 4.04 7.54
C ASP A 119 10.71 3.82 6.26
N VAL A 120 10.12 4.91 5.74
CA VAL A 120 9.29 4.91 4.52
C VAL A 120 9.52 6.17 3.70
N ALA A 121 9.71 6.02 2.39
CA ALA A 121 9.63 7.10 1.42
C ALA A 121 8.48 6.84 0.44
N GLN A 122 7.64 7.84 0.18
CA GLN A 122 6.46 7.76 -0.70
C GLN A 122 6.58 8.76 -1.84
N CYS A 123 6.16 8.38 -3.06
CA CYS A 123 6.03 9.30 -4.19
C CYS A 123 4.57 9.62 -4.54
N GLY A 124 4.39 10.62 -5.39
CA GLY A 124 3.11 10.96 -5.99
C GLY A 124 2.64 9.91 -7.01
N VAL A 125 1.31 9.88 -7.24
CA VAL A 125 0.62 8.91 -8.08
C VAL A 125 -0.22 9.63 -9.12
N SER A 126 -0.25 9.12 -10.36
CA SER A 126 -1.21 9.51 -11.40
C SER A 126 -2.05 8.31 -11.81
N CYS A 127 -3.35 8.54 -11.96
CA CYS A 127 -4.28 7.54 -12.50
C CYS A 127 -4.44 7.73 -14.01
N PHE A 128 -4.50 6.64 -14.75
CA PHE A 128 -4.71 6.71 -16.21
C PHE A 128 -5.62 5.59 -16.71
N LYS A 129 -6.35 5.87 -17.81
CA LYS A 129 -7.35 4.94 -18.40
C LYS A 129 -6.94 4.39 -19.76
N ALA A 130 -5.91 4.93 -20.39
CA ALA A 130 -5.47 4.56 -21.73
C ALA A 130 -4.06 3.96 -21.72
N ASP A 131 -3.71 3.23 -22.79
CA ASP A 131 -2.49 2.42 -22.88
C ASP A 131 -1.15 3.18 -22.72
N LYS A 132 -1.15 4.51 -22.73
CA LYS A 132 0.05 5.33 -22.47
C LYS A 132 -0.31 6.66 -21.84
N PRO A 133 -0.04 6.89 -20.55
CA PRO A 133 0.02 8.24 -20.03
C PRO A 133 1.24 8.95 -20.61
N ASN A 134 1.15 10.27 -20.75
CA ASN A 134 2.33 11.08 -20.97
C ASN A 134 3.20 10.97 -19.70
N VAL A 135 4.36 10.38 -19.82
CA VAL A 135 5.40 10.43 -18.78
C VAL A 135 5.79 11.91 -18.68
N LEU A 136 5.42 12.55 -17.58
CA LEU A 136 5.79 13.93 -17.33
C LEU A 136 7.28 13.97 -17.02
N GLU A 137 8.03 14.88 -17.66
CA GLU A 137 9.39 15.17 -17.21
C GLU A 137 9.31 15.74 -15.79
N VAL A 138 9.99 15.07 -14.86
CA VAL A 138 10.00 15.45 -13.47
C VAL A 138 11.28 16.22 -13.20
N ASN A 139 11.18 17.54 -13.16
CA ASN A 139 12.34 18.44 -13.02
C ASN A 139 12.55 18.94 -11.59
N ASP A 140 11.52 18.91 -10.74
CA ASP A 140 11.61 19.38 -9.36
C ASP A 140 10.93 18.38 -8.40
N PHE A 141 11.66 17.97 -7.37
CA PHE A 141 11.17 17.08 -6.33
C PHE A 141 10.89 17.89 -5.06
N GLU A 142 9.68 18.43 -4.96
CA GLU A 142 9.26 18.98 -3.67
C GLU A 142 9.19 17.85 -2.64
N ILE A 143 9.87 18.03 -1.52
CA ILE A 143 10.09 16.99 -0.52
C ILE A 143 9.53 17.45 0.82
N GLN A 144 8.65 16.62 1.38
CA GLN A 144 8.17 16.78 2.74
C GLN A 144 8.84 15.73 3.64
N ARG A 145 9.69 16.18 4.55
CA ARG A 145 10.36 15.36 5.57
C ARG A 145 9.55 15.40 6.85
N LEU A 146 9.14 14.24 7.33
CA LEU A 146 8.24 14.10 8.47
C LEU A 146 8.96 13.29 9.56
N ASP A 147 9.30 13.99 10.62
CA ASP A 147 9.62 13.39 11.92
C ASP A 147 8.29 13.00 12.58
N LEU A 148 8.06 11.72 12.81
CA LEU A 148 6.81 11.21 13.37
C LEU A 148 6.80 11.14 14.91
N ASP A 149 7.89 11.53 15.57
CA ASP A 149 7.84 11.89 16.99
C ASP A 149 7.08 13.22 17.18
N ASN A 150 7.00 14.06 16.13
CA ASN A 150 6.03 15.15 16.08
C ASN A 150 4.62 14.59 15.84
N VAL A 151 3.77 14.75 16.83
CA VAL A 151 2.41 14.20 16.83
C VAL A 151 1.53 14.75 15.69
N ASP A 152 1.70 16.01 15.31
CA ASP A 152 0.87 16.61 14.24
C ASP A 152 1.22 16.03 12.86
N ASN A 153 2.50 15.74 12.63
CA ASN A 153 2.91 15.02 11.41
C ASN A 153 2.26 13.65 11.34
N ARG A 154 2.27 12.91 12.44
CA ARG A 154 1.65 11.56 12.51
C ARG A 154 0.13 11.63 12.32
N LYS A 155 -0.54 12.57 12.99
CA LYS A 155 -1.98 12.81 12.82
C LYS A 155 -2.36 13.07 11.36
N ASN A 156 -1.62 13.98 10.72
CA ASN A 156 -1.83 14.31 9.31
C ASN A 156 -1.63 13.09 8.39
N LEU A 157 -0.67 12.21 8.69
CA LEU A 157 -0.48 10.99 7.92
C LEU A 157 -1.65 10.01 8.13
N ILE A 158 -2.10 9.80 9.37
CA ILE A 158 -3.25 8.91 9.68
C ILE A 158 -4.50 9.38 8.94
N ILE A 159 -4.85 10.67 9.04
CA ILE A 159 -5.97 11.22 8.27
C ILE A 159 -5.74 11.09 6.76
N GLY A 160 -4.51 11.31 6.30
CA GLY A 160 -4.15 11.12 4.89
C GLY A 160 -4.42 9.71 4.37
N LEU A 161 -4.40 8.67 5.24
CA LEU A 161 -4.71 7.29 4.85
C LEU A 161 -6.20 7.08 4.47
N THR A 162 -7.09 8.03 4.73
CA THR A 162 -8.46 7.99 4.18
C THR A 162 -8.45 8.23 2.66
N GLY A 163 -7.37 8.76 2.10
CA GLY A 163 -7.18 8.94 0.65
C GLY A 163 -6.64 7.68 -0.02
N PHE A 164 -7.23 7.32 -1.16
CA PHE A 164 -6.95 6.09 -1.90
C PHE A 164 -5.45 5.84 -2.15
N THR A 165 -4.71 6.84 -2.63
CA THR A 165 -3.29 6.68 -2.98
C THR A 165 -2.34 6.62 -1.78
N ASN A 166 -2.80 7.02 -0.61
CA ASN A 166 -1.97 7.00 0.60
C ASN A 166 -2.08 5.67 1.36
N VAL A 167 -3.25 5.01 1.29
CA VAL A 167 -3.51 3.76 2.02
C VAL A 167 -2.88 2.53 1.35
N THR A 168 -2.50 2.64 0.08
CA THR A 168 -1.92 1.54 -0.69
C THR A 168 -0.51 1.18 -0.25
N ALA A 169 -0.07 -0.06 -0.50
CA ALA A 169 1.31 -0.48 -0.23
C ALA A 169 2.30 -0.04 -1.32
N TRP A 170 1.84 0.16 -2.55
CA TRP A 170 2.66 0.62 -3.67
C TRP A 170 2.95 2.13 -3.63
N ALA A 171 3.76 2.63 -4.56
CA ALA A 171 4.29 4.00 -4.61
C ALA A 171 5.15 4.38 -3.39
N LYS A 172 5.72 3.41 -2.72
CA LYS A 172 6.55 3.57 -1.52
C LYS A 172 7.78 2.69 -1.56
N LEU A 173 8.84 3.15 -0.90
CA LEU A 173 10.03 2.37 -0.59
C LEU A 173 10.12 2.25 0.93
N TYR A 174 10.26 1.02 1.42
CA TYR A 174 10.31 0.69 2.83
C TYR A 174 11.70 0.20 3.23
N SER A 175 12.17 0.56 4.41
CA SER A 175 13.32 -0.08 5.03
C SER A 175 12.98 -1.54 5.38
N THR A 176 13.73 -2.49 4.85
CA THR A 176 13.55 -3.91 5.21
C THR A 176 13.75 -4.14 6.70
N LYS A 177 14.71 -3.43 7.29
CA LYS A 177 14.95 -3.45 8.73
C LYS A 177 13.69 -3.04 9.51
N PHE A 178 13.06 -1.93 9.13
CA PHE A 178 11.82 -1.46 9.75
C PHE A 178 10.70 -2.52 9.67
N ILE A 179 10.49 -3.12 8.48
CA ILE A 179 9.48 -4.16 8.29
C ILE A 179 9.72 -5.37 9.19
N ILE A 180 10.98 -5.82 9.31
CA ILE A 180 11.36 -6.99 10.11
C ILE A 180 11.26 -6.69 11.61
N GLU A 181 11.82 -5.57 12.08
CA GLU A 181 11.85 -5.18 13.50
C GLU A 181 10.43 -5.06 14.08
N HIS A 182 9.49 -4.55 13.30
CA HIS A 182 8.09 -4.42 13.71
C HIS A 182 7.20 -5.59 13.28
N ASN A 183 7.77 -6.65 12.69
CA ASN A 183 7.02 -7.81 12.18
C ASN A 183 5.76 -7.39 11.39
N LEU A 184 5.94 -6.50 10.41
CA LEU A 184 4.85 -5.99 9.59
C LEU A 184 4.47 -7.02 8.54
N ARG A 185 3.17 -7.34 8.45
CA ARG A 185 2.61 -8.32 7.51
C ARG A 185 1.26 -7.84 6.98
N PHE A 186 0.95 -8.27 5.79
CA PHE A 186 -0.39 -8.13 5.21
C PHE A 186 -1.32 -9.20 5.80
N ILE A 187 -2.60 -8.87 5.91
CA ILE A 187 -3.63 -9.88 6.18
C ILE A 187 -3.88 -10.64 4.88
N GLU A 188 -3.87 -11.97 4.96
CA GLU A 188 -4.01 -12.84 3.79
C GLU A 188 -5.47 -13.15 3.49
N ASP A 189 -5.76 -13.45 2.22
CA ASP A 189 -7.07 -13.89 1.72
C ASP A 189 -8.22 -12.90 1.98
N VAL A 190 -7.92 -11.62 2.11
CA VAL A 190 -8.89 -10.53 2.23
C VAL A 190 -8.68 -9.48 1.15
N TYR A 191 -9.70 -8.67 0.88
CA TYR A 191 -9.57 -7.41 0.15
C TYR A 191 -9.13 -6.30 1.11
N TYR A 192 -8.50 -5.25 0.59
CA TYR A 192 -8.06 -4.07 1.36
C TYR A 192 -6.95 -4.36 2.39
N GLU A 193 -6.15 -5.38 2.17
CA GLU A 193 -5.00 -5.78 3.00
C GLU A 193 -4.00 -4.65 3.22
N ASP A 194 -3.90 -3.74 2.25
CA ASP A 194 -3.04 -2.54 2.27
C ASP A 194 -3.40 -1.61 3.42
N THR A 195 -4.70 -1.51 3.74
CA THR A 195 -5.23 -0.63 4.79
C THR A 195 -4.64 -0.95 6.16
N HIS A 196 -4.57 -2.23 6.51
CA HIS A 196 -3.93 -2.70 7.74
C HIS A 196 -2.43 -2.40 7.75
N PHE A 197 -1.74 -2.79 6.68
CA PHE A 197 -0.30 -2.64 6.56
C PHE A 197 0.14 -1.17 6.65
N SER A 198 -0.51 -0.29 5.88
CA SER A 198 -0.21 1.14 5.84
C SER A 198 -0.51 1.84 7.16
N MET A 199 -1.58 1.46 7.85
CA MET A 199 -1.89 2.00 9.17
C MET A 199 -0.79 1.64 10.18
N LEU A 200 -0.34 0.39 10.21
CA LEU A 200 0.75 -0.02 11.09
C LEU A 200 2.07 0.67 10.73
N CYS A 201 2.37 0.84 9.44
CA CYS A 201 3.55 1.60 9.02
C CYS A 201 3.52 3.03 9.58
N VAL A 202 2.40 3.75 9.49
CA VAL A 202 2.30 5.13 10.01
C VAL A 202 2.34 5.18 11.53
N LEU A 203 1.76 4.20 12.22
CA LEU A 203 1.80 4.17 13.69
C LEU A 203 3.20 3.89 14.24
N LEU A 204 4.00 3.07 13.56
CA LEU A 204 5.28 2.55 14.06
C LEU A 204 6.50 3.28 13.51
N ALA A 205 6.41 3.87 12.31
CA ALA A 205 7.51 4.61 11.71
C ALA A 205 7.91 5.83 12.57
N LYS A 206 9.19 6.14 12.59
CA LYS A 206 9.75 7.34 13.22
C LYS A 206 9.98 8.44 12.19
N LYS A 207 10.42 8.07 10.99
CA LYS A 207 10.73 9.00 9.92
C LYS A 207 10.03 8.62 8.62
N TYR A 208 9.33 9.57 8.03
CA TYR A 208 8.58 9.39 6.80
C TYR A 208 8.92 10.50 5.81
N CYS A 209 9.15 10.17 4.55
CA CYS A 209 9.41 11.14 3.51
C CYS A 209 8.35 11.08 2.42
N LYS A 210 7.81 12.22 2.00
CA LYS A 210 6.96 12.34 0.82
C LYS A 210 7.66 13.13 -0.27
N VAL A 211 7.77 12.54 -1.45
CA VAL A 211 8.17 13.18 -2.69
C VAL A 211 6.90 13.51 -3.46
N GLN A 212 6.61 14.78 -3.72
CA GLN A 212 5.35 15.18 -4.35
C GLN A 212 5.27 14.82 -5.83
N SER A 213 6.42 14.58 -6.46
CA SER A 213 6.47 14.22 -7.88
C SER A 213 5.76 12.90 -8.17
N THR A 214 5.01 12.88 -9.26
CA THR A 214 4.32 11.70 -9.78
C THR A 214 5.33 10.71 -10.38
N LEU A 215 5.57 9.62 -9.67
CA LEU A 215 6.52 8.58 -10.10
C LEU A 215 5.88 7.19 -10.20
N TYR A 216 4.62 7.04 -9.80
CA TYR A 216 3.84 5.83 -9.92
C TYR A 216 2.60 6.07 -10.79
N TYR A 217 2.33 5.17 -11.74
CA TYR A 217 1.24 5.26 -12.69
C TYR A 217 0.26 4.12 -12.46
N TYR A 218 -0.84 4.44 -11.78
CA TYR A 218 -1.91 3.51 -11.49
C TYR A 218 -2.83 3.35 -12.70
N PHE A 219 -2.96 2.13 -13.20
CA PHE A 219 -3.85 1.80 -14.30
C PHE A 219 -5.27 1.54 -13.81
N GLU A 220 -6.21 2.38 -14.25
CA GLU A 220 -7.62 2.18 -13.95
C GLU A 220 -8.20 1.01 -14.74
N ASN A 221 -7.83 -0.21 -14.34
CA ASN A 221 -8.29 -1.44 -14.93
C ASN A 221 -9.80 -1.63 -14.68
N THR A 222 -10.61 -1.67 -15.74
CA THR A 222 -12.07 -1.85 -15.65
C THR A 222 -12.45 -3.26 -15.16
N GLU A 223 -11.56 -4.24 -15.34
CA GLU A 223 -11.71 -5.63 -14.87
C GLU A 223 -11.10 -5.82 -13.46
N GLY A 224 -10.51 -4.76 -12.88
CA GLY A 224 -9.81 -4.80 -11.60
C GLY A 224 -10.72 -4.92 -10.37
N ILE A 225 -10.15 -5.37 -9.28
CA ILE A 225 -10.84 -5.62 -7.99
C ILE A 225 -11.58 -4.37 -7.49
N ILE A 226 -10.96 -3.20 -7.58
CA ILE A 226 -11.52 -1.94 -7.05
C ILE A 226 -12.76 -1.49 -7.83
N ARG A 227 -12.82 -1.78 -9.13
CA ARG A 227 -13.94 -1.38 -10.00
C ARG A 227 -15.01 -2.46 -10.17
N SER A 228 -14.76 -3.67 -9.72
CA SER A 228 -15.79 -4.70 -9.69
C SER A 228 -16.89 -4.31 -8.67
N GLU A 229 -18.13 -4.78 -8.91
CA GLU A 229 -19.26 -4.52 -8.01
C GLU A 229 -18.90 -4.78 -6.54
N ILE A 230 -19.46 -3.95 -5.66
CA ILE A 230 -19.32 -4.15 -4.22
C ILE A 230 -20.06 -5.43 -3.87
N SER A 231 -19.33 -6.39 -3.35
CA SER A 231 -19.88 -7.66 -2.91
C SER A 231 -19.91 -7.74 -1.38
N ASN A 232 -20.81 -8.57 -0.84
CA ASN A 232 -20.83 -8.87 0.59
C ASN A 232 -19.46 -9.35 1.11
N ALA A 233 -18.64 -9.96 0.23
CA ALA A 233 -17.28 -10.35 0.58
C ALA A 233 -16.39 -9.14 0.86
N LYS A 234 -16.44 -8.09 0.03
CA LYS A 234 -15.65 -6.86 0.23
C LYS A 234 -16.04 -6.14 1.51
N ILE A 235 -17.34 -6.04 1.80
CA ILE A 235 -17.86 -5.42 3.04
C ILE A 235 -17.38 -6.19 4.27
N ARG A 236 -17.50 -7.52 4.23
CA ARG A 236 -17.02 -8.40 5.30
C ARG A 236 -15.52 -8.24 5.51
N ASP A 237 -14.74 -8.22 4.43
CA ASP A 237 -13.29 -8.13 4.49
C ASP A 237 -12.84 -6.76 5.04
N ALA A 238 -13.53 -5.65 4.70
CA ALA A 238 -13.29 -4.35 5.30
C ALA A 238 -13.47 -4.40 6.83
N LYS A 239 -14.52 -5.05 7.33
CA LYS A 239 -14.74 -5.24 8.77
C LYS A 239 -13.61 -6.07 9.41
N ILE A 240 -13.21 -7.18 8.77
CA ILE A 240 -12.09 -8.02 9.23
C ILE A 240 -10.81 -7.20 9.35
N ILE A 241 -10.50 -6.38 8.36
CA ILE A 241 -9.31 -5.50 8.38
C ILE A 241 -9.37 -4.53 9.57
N MET A 242 -10.53 -3.89 9.82
CA MET A 242 -10.66 -2.96 10.94
C MET A 242 -10.50 -3.65 12.29
N ASP A 243 -11.04 -4.87 12.44
CA ASP A 243 -10.88 -5.66 13.65
C ASP A 243 -9.41 -6.05 13.87
N HIS A 244 -8.67 -6.41 12.80
CA HIS A 244 -7.25 -6.68 12.89
C HIS A 244 -6.43 -5.43 13.28
N ILE A 245 -6.79 -4.24 12.78
CA ILE A 245 -6.15 -2.99 13.17
C ILE A 245 -6.37 -2.72 14.67
N ARG A 246 -7.62 -2.86 15.18
CA ARG A 246 -7.91 -2.71 16.61
C ARG A 246 -7.10 -3.70 17.46
N GLN A 247 -7.05 -4.97 17.05
CA GLN A 247 -6.27 -6.01 17.74
C GLN A 247 -4.76 -5.71 17.69
N ALA A 248 -4.24 -5.27 16.54
CA ALA A 248 -2.84 -4.90 16.39
C ALA A 248 -2.47 -3.71 17.28
N ILE A 249 -3.30 -2.67 17.34
CA ILE A 249 -3.11 -1.52 18.24
C ILE A 249 -3.10 -2.00 19.71
N GLN A 250 -4.06 -2.82 20.11
CA GLN A 250 -4.15 -3.32 21.48
C GLN A 250 -2.96 -4.20 21.87
N SER A 251 -2.55 -5.11 21.00
CA SER A 251 -1.41 -6.01 21.26
C SER A 251 -0.07 -5.29 21.28
N ARG A 252 0.05 -4.16 20.59
CA ARG A 252 1.25 -3.33 20.50
C ARG A 252 1.22 -2.11 21.43
N LYS A 253 0.31 -2.06 22.39
CA LYS A 253 0.15 -0.90 23.30
C LYS A 253 1.45 -0.49 23.97
N ALA A 254 2.28 -1.43 24.39
CA ALA A 254 3.58 -1.13 24.99
C ALA A 254 4.59 -0.53 24.00
N GLU A 255 4.60 -0.98 22.74
CA GLU A 255 5.44 -0.49 21.66
C GLU A 255 5.01 0.90 21.19
N LEU A 256 3.71 1.11 21.04
CA LEU A 256 3.11 2.37 20.58
C LEU A 256 3.12 3.49 21.65
N GLY A 257 3.20 3.12 22.94
CA GLY A 257 3.25 4.07 24.04
C GLY A 257 2.10 5.09 23.97
N ASN A 258 2.43 6.40 24.00
CA ASN A 258 1.47 7.49 23.97
C ASN A 258 0.87 7.77 22.59
N VAL A 259 1.36 7.15 21.52
CA VAL A 259 0.88 7.39 20.14
C VAL A 259 -0.63 7.14 20.04
N ILE A 260 -1.14 6.10 20.69
CA ILE A 260 -2.57 5.75 20.67
C ILE A 260 -3.41 6.89 21.27
N GLU A 261 -3.02 7.40 22.43
CA GLU A 261 -3.76 8.47 23.11
C GLU A 261 -3.66 9.80 22.36
N GLN A 262 -2.47 10.12 21.88
CA GLN A 262 -2.20 11.37 21.14
C GLN A 262 -2.90 11.42 19.78
N CYS A 263 -3.08 10.28 19.10
CA CYS A 263 -3.71 10.17 17.78
C CYS A 263 -5.09 9.50 17.84
N TYR A 264 -5.75 9.48 19.00
CA TYR A 264 -7.00 8.76 19.19
C TYR A 264 -8.10 9.17 18.19
N CYS A 265 -8.34 10.47 18.05
CA CYS A 265 -9.35 10.99 17.14
C CYS A 265 -9.07 10.61 15.67
N GLU A 266 -7.83 10.71 15.24
CA GLU A 266 -7.40 10.40 13.88
C GLU A 266 -7.54 8.89 13.60
N ILE A 267 -7.16 8.03 14.56
CA ILE A 267 -7.33 6.58 14.47
C ILE A 267 -8.82 6.22 14.37
N GLN A 268 -9.67 6.80 15.19
CA GLN A 268 -11.12 6.54 15.16
C GLN A 268 -11.74 7.01 13.83
N THR A 269 -11.34 8.18 13.33
CA THR A 269 -11.79 8.68 12.03
C THR A 269 -11.38 7.75 10.88
N PHE A 270 -10.14 7.25 10.91
CA PHE A 270 -9.66 6.28 9.93
C PHE A 270 -10.49 4.98 9.96
N LEU A 271 -10.74 4.43 11.16
CA LEU A 271 -11.53 3.22 11.33
C LEU A 271 -12.97 3.40 10.85
N LEU A 272 -13.59 4.55 11.17
CA LEU A 272 -14.92 4.92 10.69
C LEU A 272 -14.98 4.98 9.17
N TRP A 273 -14.01 5.67 8.56
CA TRP A 273 -13.97 5.84 7.11
C TRP A 273 -13.89 4.50 6.39
N HIS A 274 -12.94 3.65 6.73
CA HIS A 274 -12.72 2.40 6.02
C HIS A 274 -13.74 1.30 6.32
N GLN A 275 -14.37 1.34 7.49
CA GLN A 275 -15.40 0.35 7.84
C GLN A 275 -16.78 0.70 7.29
N TYR A 276 -17.16 1.98 7.31
CA TYR A 276 -18.55 2.39 7.10
C TYR A 276 -18.76 3.36 5.93
N ILE A 277 -17.77 4.13 5.55
CA ILE A 277 -17.94 5.17 4.52
C ILE A 277 -17.41 4.69 3.18
N GLU A 278 -16.15 4.31 3.10
CA GLU A 278 -15.52 3.93 1.83
C GLU A 278 -16.22 2.75 1.13
N PRO A 279 -16.56 1.62 1.81
CA PRO A 279 -17.25 0.50 1.16
C PRO A 279 -18.60 0.88 0.56
N TYR A 280 -19.28 1.88 1.13
CA TYR A 280 -20.63 2.29 0.72
C TYR A 280 -20.64 3.56 -0.15
N SER A 281 -19.58 4.35 -0.19
CA SER A 281 -19.50 5.59 -0.99
C SER A 281 -19.66 5.38 -2.49
N ARG A 282 -19.58 4.14 -2.96
CA ARG A 282 -19.68 3.74 -4.37
C ARG A 282 -21.04 3.19 -4.75
N ILE A 283 -22.01 3.15 -3.83
CA ILE A 283 -23.35 2.61 -4.04
C ILE A 283 -24.35 3.76 -4.02
N GLU A 284 -24.73 4.29 -5.20
CA GLU A 284 -25.67 5.42 -5.32
C GLU A 284 -27.05 5.16 -4.70
N THR A 285 -27.47 3.91 -4.54
CA THR A 285 -28.83 3.53 -4.07
C THR A 285 -28.89 3.08 -2.62
N PHE A 286 -27.77 2.81 -1.98
CA PHE A 286 -27.69 2.23 -0.62
C PHE A 286 -27.54 3.28 0.50
N MET A 287 -27.32 4.52 0.12
CA MET A 287 -26.69 5.56 0.94
C MET A 287 -27.43 5.93 2.24
N ASN A 288 -28.77 5.82 2.32
CA ASN A 288 -29.44 6.41 3.50
C ASN A 288 -29.75 5.44 4.63
N ARG A 289 -30.25 4.23 4.36
CA ARG A 289 -30.72 3.34 5.42
C ARG A 289 -29.64 2.48 6.05
N GLU A 290 -28.71 1.99 5.26
CA GLU A 290 -27.64 1.10 5.76
C GLU A 290 -26.48 1.89 6.35
N LEU A 291 -26.24 3.10 5.85
CA LEU A 291 -25.33 4.04 6.50
C LEU A 291 -25.81 4.39 7.90
N ASP A 292 -27.11 4.58 8.10
CA ASP A 292 -27.69 4.86 9.41
C ASP A 292 -27.55 3.66 10.37
N ILE A 293 -27.78 2.44 9.88
CA ILE A 293 -27.55 1.21 10.68
C ILE A 293 -26.06 1.06 11.04
N CYS A 294 -25.18 1.29 10.10
CA CYS A 294 -23.74 1.25 10.35
C CYS A 294 -23.27 2.36 11.29
N LYS A 295 -23.84 3.57 11.19
CA LYS A 295 -23.61 4.66 12.15
C LYS A 295 -24.06 4.26 13.55
N GLU A 296 -25.25 3.67 13.69
CA GLU A 296 -25.76 3.23 15.01
C GLU A 296 -24.90 2.13 15.63
N GLU A 297 -24.44 1.15 14.84
CA GLU A 297 -23.53 0.11 15.32
C GLU A 297 -22.18 0.68 15.74
N PHE A 298 -21.62 1.59 14.94
CA PHE A 298 -20.37 2.27 15.26
C PHE A 298 -20.49 3.12 16.52
N LEU A 299 -21.57 3.90 16.67
CA LEU A 299 -21.83 4.73 17.85
C LEU A 299 -22.01 3.89 19.13
N LYS A 300 -22.51 2.65 19.01
CA LYS A 300 -22.58 1.70 20.13
C LYS A 300 -21.22 1.15 20.52
N SER A 301 -20.34 0.91 19.55
CA SER A 301 -18.99 0.39 19.79
C SER A 301 -17.98 1.47 20.23
N GLU A 302 -18.22 2.72 19.85
CA GLU A 302 -17.31 3.85 20.08
C GLU A 302 -18.11 5.08 20.59
N PRO A 303 -18.59 5.05 21.83
CA PRO A 303 -19.49 6.09 22.36
C PRO A 303 -18.86 7.49 22.43
N ASP A 304 -17.52 7.57 22.50
CA ASP A 304 -16.78 8.83 22.55
C ASP A 304 -16.58 9.47 21.17
N ILE A 305 -17.07 8.85 20.10
CA ILE A 305 -16.90 9.34 18.72
C ILE A 305 -17.47 10.75 18.52
N PHE A 306 -18.52 11.11 19.26
CA PHE A 306 -19.12 12.45 19.22
C PHE A 306 -18.16 13.56 19.67
N ASN A 307 -17.11 13.23 20.42
CA ASN A 307 -16.06 14.17 20.80
C ASN A 307 -14.97 14.31 19.74
N ASN A 308 -15.04 13.50 18.66
CA ASN A 308 -14.07 13.54 17.59
C ASN A 308 -14.37 14.73 16.65
N PRO A 309 -13.45 15.69 16.50
CA PRO A 309 -13.67 16.89 15.68
C PRO A 309 -13.88 16.58 14.19
N TYR A 310 -13.40 15.44 13.71
CA TYR A 310 -13.55 15.02 12.31
C TYR A 310 -14.90 14.40 11.97
N VAL A 311 -15.62 13.88 12.97
CA VAL A 311 -16.95 13.28 12.77
C VAL A 311 -18.01 14.31 12.39
N LYS A 312 -17.84 15.57 12.81
CA LYS A 312 -18.74 16.67 12.43
C LYS A 312 -18.81 16.93 10.93
N PHE A 313 -17.78 16.57 10.16
CA PHE A 313 -17.80 16.68 8.70
C PHE A 313 -18.72 15.67 8.01
N PHE A 314 -19.17 14.63 8.72
CA PHE A 314 -20.01 13.56 8.18
C PHE A 314 -21.45 13.61 8.69
N SER A 315 -21.78 14.57 9.56
CA SER A 315 -23.10 14.68 10.21
C SER A 315 -23.95 15.88 9.78
N ASP A 316 -23.38 16.80 8.98
CA ASP A 316 -24.05 18.05 8.60
C ASP A 316 -24.48 18.05 7.10
N ASP A 317 -25.12 16.96 6.64
CA ASP A 317 -25.93 16.95 5.39
C ASP A 317 -27.24 16.19 5.62
#